data_43e6d1f82b640c5bc5806bb097bbc0c3
#
_entry.id   43e6d1f82b640c5bc5806bb097bbc0c3
#
_cell.length_a   1.000
_cell.length_b   1.000
_cell.length_c   1.000
_cell.angle_alpha   90.00
_cell.angle_beta   90.00
_cell.angle_gamma   90.00
#
_symmetry.space_group_name_H-M   'P 1'
#
loop_
_entity.id
_entity.type
_entity.pdbx_description
1 polymer ?
#
loop_
_entity_poly.entity_id
_entity_poly.type
_entity_poly.pdbx_seq_one_letter_code
_entity_poly.pdbx_strand_id
1 'polypeptide(L)'
;AQVEEPLKSITEDPKELLLKGMQELGLGSDPSTLSITYTLSGTTEWTRTYATYCQQMWEKILGVKVELDFNEWGTFQSKTNNGEFQIAMMTWSIDYDDPMAMMEVFAGGSNMVPVFWQNEQYDSLVAQARKEMDEKTRVDLYKQAENILLADECVISPNVNECTHSYYYQYVKNYNKLASSTSGLKYVDTS
;
A
#
# COMPACT_ATOMS: atom_id res chain seq x y z
N ALA A 1 5.52 10.30 6.70
CA ALA A 1 5.21 10.55 5.30
C ALA A 1 3.81 11.16 5.21
N GLN A 2 3.65 12.19 4.41
CA GLN A 2 2.34 12.80 4.17
C GLN A 2 1.83 12.25 2.84
N VAL A 3 1.37 11.02 2.86
CA VAL A 3 0.80 10.31 1.70
C VAL A 3 -0.29 11.12 0.96
N GLU A 4 -0.95 12.03 1.65
CA GLU A 4 -1.99 12.88 1.08
C GLU A 4 -1.46 13.94 0.10
N GLU A 5 -0.21 14.38 0.23
CA GLU A 5 0.32 15.48 -0.60
C GLU A 5 0.41 15.13 -2.10
N PRO A 6 0.96 13.97 -2.52
CA PRO A 6 0.95 13.58 -3.91
C PRO A 6 -0.46 13.43 -4.50
N LEU A 7 -1.38 12.86 -3.71
CA LEU A 7 -2.75 12.61 -4.17
C LEU A 7 -3.59 13.89 -4.29
N LYS A 8 -3.26 14.95 -3.55
CA LYS A 8 -3.94 16.26 -3.64
C LYS A 8 -3.69 16.98 -4.98
N SER A 9 -2.66 16.60 -5.72
CA SER A 9 -2.39 17.15 -7.04
C SER A 9 -3.34 16.60 -8.11
N ILE A 10 -4.00 15.46 -7.85
CA ILE A 10 -4.96 14.83 -8.76
C ILE A 10 -6.32 15.47 -8.52
N THR A 11 -6.73 16.36 -9.41
CA THR A 11 -7.98 17.14 -9.31
C THR A 11 -9.05 16.68 -10.29
N GLU A 12 -8.73 15.79 -11.21
CA GLU A 12 -9.64 15.25 -12.21
C GLU A 12 -10.69 14.33 -11.57
N ASP A 13 -11.87 14.31 -12.18
CA ASP A 13 -12.92 13.36 -11.78
C ASP A 13 -12.46 11.92 -12.05
N PRO A 14 -12.55 11.01 -11.07
CA PRO A 14 -12.08 9.63 -11.21
C PRO A 14 -12.73 8.87 -12.38
N LYS A 15 -14.01 9.15 -12.66
CA LYS A 15 -14.72 8.52 -13.77
C LYS A 15 -14.25 9.05 -15.12
N GLU A 16 -13.96 10.35 -15.21
CA GLU A 16 -13.39 10.94 -16.43
C GLU A 16 -12.00 10.39 -16.73
N LEU A 17 -11.15 10.23 -15.69
CA LEU A 17 -9.84 9.58 -15.82
C LEU A 17 -9.97 8.13 -16.30
N LEU A 18 -10.91 7.37 -15.73
CA LEU A 18 -11.16 5.99 -16.17
C LEU A 18 -11.58 5.95 -17.64
N LEU A 19 -12.53 6.80 -18.05
CA LEU A 19 -12.99 6.86 -19.43
C LEU A 19 -11.88 7.22 -20.41
N LYS A 20 -11.01 8.14 -20.02
CA LYS A 20 -9.83 8.51 -20.81
C LYS A 20 -8.88 7.31 -20.98
N GLY A 21 -8.54 6.62 -19.88
CA GLY A 21 -7.72 5.41 -19.94
C GLY A 21 -8.35 4.29 -20.78
N MET A 22 -9.67 4.09 -20.66
CA MET A 22 -10.40 3.13 -21.50
C MET A 22 -10.29 3.46 -22.99
N GLN A 23 -10.40 4.73 -23.35
CA GLN A 23 -10.25 5.17 -24.74
C GLN A 23 -8.83 4.95 -25.27
N GLU A 24 -7.82 5.29 -24.47
CA GLU A 24 -6.40 5.08 -24.80
C GLU A 24 -6.07 3.60 -25.05
N LEU A 25 -6.71 2.70 -24.30
CA LEU A 25 -6.56 1.25 -24.41
C LEU A 25 -7.51 0.61 -25.44
N GLY A 26 -8.38 1.37 -26.10
CA GLY A 26 -9.35 0.85 -27.05
C GLY A 26 -10.45 -0.01 -26.43
N LEU A 27 -10.74 0.17 -25.13
CA LEU A 27 -11.76 -0.59 -24.39
C LEU A 27 -13.17 -0.01 -24.49
N GLY A 28 -13.35 1.02 -25.32
CA GLY A 28 -14.64 1.68 -25.49
C GLY A 28 -14.88 2.79 -24.48
N SER A 29 -16.16 3.14 -24.24
CA SER A 29 -16.56 4.26 -23.40
C SER A 29 -17.62 3.90 -22.35
N ASP A 30 -17.92 2.62 -22.17
CA ASP A 30 -18.89 2.13 -21.18
C ASP A 30 -18.17 1.38 -20.04
N PRO A 31 -17.98 2.00 -18.87
CA PRO A 31 -17.31 1.37 -17.74
C PRO A 31 -18.01 0.10 -17.25
N SER A 32 -19.30 -0.07 -17.49
CA SER A 32 -20.05 -1.26 -17.05
C SER A 32 -19.58 -2.55 -17.74
N THR A 33 -18.83 -2.43 -18.82
CA THR A 33 -18.21 -3.55 -19.53
C THR A 33 -16.94 -4.06 -18.87
N LEU A 34 -16.35 -3.26 -17.94
CA LEU A 34 -15.17 -3.66 -17.18
C LEU A 34 -15.55 -4.45 -15.93
N SER A 35 -14.88 -5.57 -15.73
CA SER A 35 -14.90 -6.34 -14.48
C SER A 35 -13.52 -6.31 -13.86
N ILE A 36 -13.43 -5.84 -12.59
CA ILE A 36 -12.21 -5.72 -11.81
C ILE A 36 -12.27 -6.73 -10.68
N THR A 37 -11.26 -7.58 -10.58
CA THR A 37 -11.13 -8.52 -9.47
C THR A 37 -10.28 -7.90 -8.35
N TYR A 38 -10.88 -7.79 -7.18
CA TYR A 38 -10.21 -7.34 -5.95
C TYR A 38 -9.84 -8.55 -5.11
N THR A 39 -8.56 -8.89 -5.09
CA THR A 39 -8.00 -10.07 -4.43
C THR A 39 -7.62 -9.73 -2.99
N LEU A 40 -8.11 -10.52 -2.04
CA LEU A 40 -7.96 -10.28 -0.61
C LEU A 40 -7.50 -11.55 0.11
N SER A 41 -6.77 -11.34 1.21
CA SER A 41 -6.41 -12.41 2.15
C SER A 41 -7.35 -12.43 3.34
N GLY A 42 -7.80 -13.64 3.71
CA GLY A 42 -8.63 -13.88 4.87
C GLY A 42 -10.12 -13.56 4.66
N THR A 43 -10.92 -13.96 5.64
CA THR A 43 -12.37 -13.85 5.59
C THR A 43 -12.96 -13.31 6.90
N THR A 44 -12.19 -12.52 7.66
CA THR A 44 -12.65 -11.88 8.88
C THR A 44 -13.81 -10.93 8.58
N GLU A 45 -14.64 -10.65 9.57
CA GLU A 45 -15.74 -9.69 9.45
C GLU A 45 -15.23 -8.32 8.99
N TRP A 46 -14.10 -7.87 9.53
CA TRP A 46 -13.47 -6.62 9.13
C TRP A 46 -13.08 -6.64 7.64
N THR A 47 -12.37 -7.69 7.20
CA THR A 47 -11.93 -7.83 5.79
C THR A 47 -13.13 -7.79 4.85
N ARG A 48 -14.20 -8.53 5.17
CA ARG A 48 -15.42 -8.57 4.34
C ARG A 48 -16.10 -7.21 4.28
N THR A 49 -16.27 -6.55 5.43
CA THR A 49 -16.93 -5.25 5.52
C THR A 49 -16.15 -4.19 4.73
N TYR A 50 -14.84 -4.15 4.91
CA TYR A 50 -13.97 -3.21 4.21
C TYR A 50 -13.96 -3.46 2.69
N ALA A 51 -13.81 -4.72 2.26
CA ALA A 51 -13.84 -5.08 0.85
C ALA A 51 -15.18 -4.72 0.19
N THR A 52 -16.30 -4.99 0.88
CA THR A 52 -17.63 -4.63 0.38
C THR A 52 -17.81 -3.12 0.28
N TYR A 53 -17.27 -2.36 1.23
CA TYR A 53 -17.26 -0.89 1.16
C TYR A 53 -16.49 -0.41 -0.08
N CYS A 54 -15.29 -0.90 -0.30
CA CYS A 54 -14.49 -0.54 -1.48
C CYS A 54 -15.22 -0.91 -2.79
N GLN A 55 -15.76 -2.13 -2.88
CA GLN A 55 -16.55 -2.59 -4.02
C GLN A 55 -17.68 -1.62 -4.34
N GLN A 56 -18.53 -1.32 -3.34
CA GLN A 56 -19.68 -0.44 -3.53
C GLN A 56 -19.26 0.99 -3.93
N MET A 57 -18.18 1.50 -3.35
CA MET A 57 -17.68 2.84 -3.69
C MET A 57 -17.13 2.88 -5.12
N TRP A 58 -16.34 1.89 -5.53
CA TRP A 58 -15.79 1.84 -6.89
C TRP A 58 -16.89 1.63 -7.94
N GLU A 59 -17.83 0.73 -7.69
CA GLU A 59 -18.99 0.52 -8.58
C GLU A 59 -19.85 1.78 -8.71
N LYS A 60 -20.12 2.48 -7.60
CA LYS A 60 -20.91 3.70 -7.57
C LYS A 60 -20.22 4.87 -8.29
N ILE A 61 -18.92 5.06 -8.06
CA ILE A 61 -18.17 6.22 -8.57
C ILE A 61 -17.76 5.99 -10.02
N LEU A 62 -17.20 4.82 -10.30
CA LEU A 62 -16.60 4.52 -11.60
C LEU A 62 -17.59 3.88 -12.59
N GLY A 63 -18.59 3.17 -12.10
CA GLY A 63 -19.56 2.44 -12.91
C GLY A 63 -19.06 1.09 -13.43
N VAL A 64 -17.96 0.59 -12.89
CA VAL A 64 -17.38 -0.73 -13.21
C VAL A 64 -18.07 -1.83 -12.41
N LYS A 65 -17.83 -3.10 -12.75
CA LYS A 65 -18.12 -4.24 -11.88
C LYS A 65 -16.90 -4.58 -11.06
N VAL A 66 -17.10 -4.93 -9.78
CA VAL A 66 -16.03 -5.36 -8.90
C VAL A 66 -16.35 -6.73 -8.32
N GLU A 67 -15.47 -7.70 -8.53
CA GLU A 67 -15.56 -9.04 -7.98
C GLU A 67 -14.61 -9.18 -6.79
N LEU A 68 -15.12 -9.67 -5.64
CA LEU A 68 -14.32 -9.89 -4.45
C LEU A 68 -13.79 -11.33 -4.44
N ASP A 69 -12.48 -11.48 -4.49
CA ASP A 69 -11.78 -12.76 -4.49
C ASP A 69 -11.08 -12.99 -3.14
N PHE A 70 -11.78 -13.65 -2.21
CA PHE A 70 -11.26 -13.97 -0.89
C PHE A 70 -10.47 -15.27 -0.90
N ASN A 71 -9.25 -15.22 -0.43
CA ASN A 71 -8.33 -16.35 -0.43
C ASN A 71 -7.78 -16.63 0.96
N GLU A 72 -7.49 -17.91 1.26
CA GLU A 72 -6.62 -18.28 2.35
C GLU A 72 -5.21 -17.75 2.10
N TRP A 73 -4.45 -17.48 3.17
CA TRP A 73 -3.15 -16.81 3.08
C TRP A 73 -2.18 -17.45 2.08
N GLY A 74 -2.03 -18.78 2.10
CA GLY A 74 -1.15 -19.48 1.17
C GLY A 74 -1.54 -19.34 -0.30
N THR A 75 -2.84 -19.39 -0.58
CA THR A 75 -3.39 -19.18 -1.93
C THR A 75 -3.21 -17.72 -2.36
N PHE A 76 -3.47 -16.77 -1.46
CA PHE A 76 -3.26 -15.34 -1.69
C PHE A 76 -1.80 -15.05 -2.06
N GLN A 77 -0.85 -15.56 -1.26
CA GLN A 77 0.57 -15.41 -1.55
C GLN A 77 0.97 -16.01 -2.91
N SER A 78 0.47 -17.21 -3.24
CA SER A 78 0.76 -17.85 -4.52
C SER A 78 0.25 -16.99 -5.69
N LYS A 79 -1.00 -16.55 -5.64
CA LYS A 79 -1.60 -15.70 -6.68
C LYS A 79 -0.81 -14.39 -6.84
N THR A 80 -0.53 -13.69 -5.74
CA THR A 80 0.16 -12.41 -5.80
C THR A 80 1.60 -12.56 -6.29
N ASN A 81 2.34 -13.57 -5.83
CA ASN A 81 3.71 -13.82 -6.29
C ASN A 81 3.79 -14.23 -7.77
N ASN A 82 2.73 -14.79 -8.32
CA ASN A 82 2.65 -15.17 -9.73
C ASN A 82 2.06 -14.06 -10.63
N GLY A 83 1.64 -12.91 -10.06
CA GLY A 83 0.98 -11.85 -10.82
C GLY A 83 -0.47 -12.17 -11.22
N GLU A 84 -1.11 -13.12 -10.56
CA GLU A 84 -2.48 -13.59 -10.85
C GLU A 84 -3.51 -12.71 -10.11
N PHE A 85 -3.41 -11.40 -10.26
CA PHE A 85 -4.34 -10.43 -9.68
C PHE A 85 -4.42 -9.16 -10.53
N GLN A 86 -5.51 -8.42 -10.40
CA GLN A 86 -5.65 -7.06 -10.95
C GLN A 86 -5.42 -6.02 -9.86
N ILE A 87 -6.15 -6.11 -8.77
CA ILE A 87 -5.95 -5.32 -7.55
C ILE A 87 -5.85 -6.29 -6.39
N ALA A 88 -4.85 -6.13 -5.54
CA ALA A 88 -4.69 -6.93 -4.32
C ALA A 88 -4.55 -6.03 -3.09
N MET A 89 -5.19 -6.40 -1.98
CA MET A 89 -4.99 -5.72 -0.70
C MET A 89 -3.89 -6.42 0.10
N MET A 90 -2.86 -5.68 0.44
CA MET A 90 -1.75 -6.18 1.25
C MET A 90 -1.43 -5.20 2.39
N THR A 91 -1.07 -5.74 3.54
CA THR A 91 -0.56 -4.96 4.67
C THR A 91 0.94 -5.17 4.77
N TRP A 92 1.68 -4.10 4.97
CA TRP A 92 3.11 -4.12 5.19
C TRP A 92 3.47 -3.43 6.51
N SER A 93 4.35 -4.05 7.28
CA SER A 93 4.89 -3.47 8.53
C SER A 93 6.36 -3.15 8.34
N ILE A 94 6.77 -1.97 8.77
CA ILE A 94 8.18 -1.56 8.72
C ILE A 94 8.99 -2.27 9.83
N ASP A 95 10.23 -2.65 9.52
CA ASP A 95 11.13 -3.32 10.46
C ASP A 95 11.91 -2.33 11.34
N TYR A 96 12.05 -1.08 10.90
CA TYR A 96 12.72 0.00 11.61
C TYR A 96 12.07 1.35 11.30
N ASP A 97 12.25 2.31 12.22
CA ASP A 97 11.61 3.64 12.15
C ASP A 97 12.39 4.59 11.23
N ASP A 98 12.29 4.34 9.93
CA ASP A 98 12.82 5.21 8.88
C ASP A 98 11.97 5.04 7.61
N PRO A 99 11.70 6.11 6.83
CA PRO A 99 10.98 6.01 5.56
C PRO A 99 11.60 5.01 4.58
N MET A 100 12.91 4.78 4.65
CA MET A 100 13.61 3.79 3.84
C MET A 100 12.99 2.39 3.96
N ALA A 101 12.54 1.99 5.18
CA ALA A 101 11.93 0.69 5.42
C ALA A 101 10.66 0.44 4.59
N MET A 102 9.98 1.51 4.15
CA MET A 102 8.84 1.42 3.24
C MET A 102 9.27 1.60 1.78
N MET A 103 10.17 2.53 1.50
CA MET A 103 10.58 2.85 0.13
C MET A 103 11.36 1.71 -0.53
N GLU A 104 12.22 1.02 0.21
CA GLU A 104 13.04 -0.05 -0.34
C GLU A 104 12.26 -1.29 -0.78
N VAL A 105 11.03 -1.49 -0.28
CA VAL A 105 10.20 -2.65 -0.69
C VAL A 105 9.70 -2.54 -2.14
N PHE A 106 9.71 -1.35 -2.71
CA PHE A 106 9.30 -1.07 -4.10
C PHE A 106 10.50 -0.81 -5.02
N ALA A 107 11.72 -0.75 -4.50
CA ALA A 107 12.91 -0.52 -5.31
C ALA A 107 13.21 -1.72 -6.20
N GLY A 108 13.75 -1.46 -7.40
CA GLY A 108 13.99 -2.45 -8.44
C GLY A 108 14.75 -3.67 -7.94
N GLY A 109 14.22 -4.84 -8.23
CA GLY A 109 14.74 -6.12 -7.77
C GLY A 109 14.28 -6.54 -6.38
N SER A 110 13.47 -5.73 -5.68
CA SER A 110 12.81 -6.18 -4.45
C SER A 110 11.69 -7.17 -4.76
N ASN A 111 11.69 -8.30 -4.04
CA ASN A 111 10.62 -9.30 -4.08
C ASN A 111 9.73 -9.24 -2.84
N MET A 112 9.86 -8.19 -2.01
CA MET A 112 9.13 -8.09 -0.76
C MET A 112 7.64 -7.85 -0.99
N VAL A 113 7.30 -6.99 -1.97
CA VAL A 113 5.94 -6.75 -2.41
C VAL A 113 5.84 -7.04 -3.91
N PRO A 114 4.97 -7.96 -4.34
CA PRO A 114 4.89 -8.41 -5.73
C PRO A 114 4.09 -7.42 -6.59
N VAL A 115 4.62 -6.23 -6.82
CA VAL A 115 3.98 -5.19 -7.65
C VAL A 115 4.33 -5.29 -9.13
N PHE A 116 5.34 -6.08 -9.51
CA PHE A 116 5.80 -6.26 -10.91
C PHE A 116 6.13 -4.95 -11.63
N TRP A 117 6.60 -3.97 -10.87
CA TRP A 117 6.89 -2.62 -11.34
C TRP A 117 8.37 -2.30 -11.12
N GLN A 118 8.95 -1.56 -12.06
CA GLN A 118 10.32 -1.07 -11.98
C GLN A 118 10.37 0.32 -12.60
N ASN A 119 11.07 1.24 -11.92
CA ASN A 119 11.27 2.60 -12.40
C ASN A 119 12.67 3.08 -12.01
N GLU A 120 13.52 3.33 -13.00
CA GLU A 120 14.93 3.71 -12.79
C GLU A 120 15.07 5.03 -12.01
N GLN A 121 14.16 5.98 -12.21
CA GLN A 121 14.17 7.24 -11.47
C GLN A 121 13.84 7.02 -9.99
N TYR A 122 12.83 6.20 -9.70
CA TYR A 122 12.49 5.81 -8.34
C TYR A 122 13.68 5.13 -7.65
N ASP A 123 14.27 4.15 -8.29
CA ASP A 123 15.42 3.40 -7.78
C ASP A 123 16.61 4.32 -7.49
N SER A 124 16.87 5.28 -8.39
CA SER A 124 17.92 6.28 -8.22
C SER A 124 17.67 7.18 -7.01
N LEU A 125 16.44 7.67 -6.83
CA LEU A 125 16.05 8.51 -5.69
C LEU A 125 16.20 7.76 -4.36
N VAL A 126 15.73 6.51 -4.29
CA VAL A 126 15.87 5.66 -3.10
C VAL A 126 17.35 5.38 -2.79
N ALA A 127 18.16 5.09 -3.82
CA ALA A 127 19.59 4.86 -3.64
C ALA A 127 20.36 6.12 -3.19
N GLN A 128 19.94 7.30 -3.64
CA GLN A 128 20.50 8.58 -3.18
C GLN A 128 20.09 8.87 -1.73
N ALA A 129 18.80 8.72 -1.40
CA ALA A 129 18.30 8.93 -0.04
C ALA A 129 18.99 8.04 0.99
N ARG A 130 19.36 6.80 0.61
CA ARG A 130 20.12 5.87 1.46
C ARG A 130 21.49 6.38 1.88
N LYS A 131 22.11 7.21 1.06
CA LYS A 131 23.46 7.75 1.28
C LYS A 131 23.45 9.17 1.82
N GLU A 132 22.31 9.85 1.74
CA GLU A 132 22.19 11.25 2.11
C GLU A 132 22.22 11.42 3.64
N MET A 133 23.06 12.30 4.13
CA MET A 133 23.24 12.60 5.55
C MET A 133 22.52 13.88 5.98
N ASP A 134 22.23 14.78 5.05
CA ASP A 134 21.40 15.95 5.32
C ASP A 134 19.93 15.54 5.36
N GLU A 135 19.29 15.68 6.52
CA GLU A 135 17.93 15.24 6.76
C GLU A 135 16.91 15.89 5.80
N LYS A 136 17.08 17.18 5.52
CA LYS A 136 16.15 17.91 4.65
C LYS A 136 16.26 17.40 3.20
N THR A 137 17.46 17.26 2.69
CA THR A 137 17.70 16.73 1.36
C THR A 137 17.19 15.29 1.24
N ARG A 138 17.40 14.47 2.27
CA ARG A 138 16.91 13.09 2.32
C ARG A 138 15.39 13.03 2.28
N VAL A 139 14.70 13.87 3.05
CA VAL A 139 13.23 13.96 3.02
C VAL A 139 12.72 14.40 1.64
N ASP A 140 13.39 15.35 0.99
CA ASP A 140 13.01 15.81 -0.34
C ASP A 140 13.18 14.71 -1.41
N LEU A 141 14.21 13.85 -1.29
CA LEU A 141 14.37 12.67 -2.15
C LEU A 141 13.23 11.65 -1.94
N TYR A 142 12.85 11.39 -0.69
CA TYR A 142 11.70 10.52 -0.40
C TYR A 142 10.39 11.06 -0.95
N LYS A 143 10.14 12.35 -0.86
CA LYS A 143 8.92 12.96 -1.43
C LYS A 143 8.86 12.81 -2.94
N GLN A 144 9.98 12.97 -3.64
CA GLN A 144 10.04 12.76 -5.08
C GLN A 144 9.76 11.29 -5.44
N ALA A 145 10.37 10.34 -4.73
CA ALA A 145 10.10 8.91 -4.92
C ALA A 145 8.63 8.56 -4.61
N GLU A 146 8.08 9.09 -3.53
CA GLU A 146 6.67 8.91 -3.15
C GLU A 146 5.72 9.44 -4.23
N ASN A 147 6.02 10.58 -4.84
CA ASN A 147 5.22 11.13 -5.93
C ASN A 147 5.18 10.20 -7.15
N ILE A 148 6.32 9.63 -7.54
CA ILE A 148 6.36 8.64 -8.64
C ILE A 148 5.49 7.43 -8.30
N LEU A 149 5.64 6.88 -7.10
CA LEU A 149 4.93 5.67 -6.67
C LEU A 149 3.41 5.84 -6.59
N LEU A 150 2.94 7.00 -6.11
CA LEU A 150 1.55 7.25 -5.77
C LEU A 150 0.77 8.03 -6.83
N ALA A 151 1.38 9.04 -7.47
CA ALA A 151 0.68 9.95 -8.36
C ALA A 151 1.03 9.73 -9.83
N ASP A 152 2.32 9.59 -10.17
CA ASP A 152 2.72 9.49 -11.57
C ASP A 152 2.44 8.09 -12.15
N GLU A 153 2.77 7.04 -11.38
CA GLU A 153 2.68 5.64 -11.82
C GLU A 153 1.53 4.87 -11.14
N CYS A 154 0.94 5.41 -10.08
CA CYS A 154 -0.19 4.81 -9.33
C CYS A 154 0.03 3.32 -8.97
N VAL A 155 1.25 2.96 -8.58
CA VAL A 155 1.65 1.56 -8.29
C VAL A 155 0.91 1.00 -7.09
N ILE A 156 0.70 1.83 -6.08
CA ILE A 156 -0.06 1.51 -4.88
C ILE A 156 -1.06 2.60 -4.54
N SER A 157 -2.15 2.19 -3.90
CA SER A 157 -3.14 3.09 -3.31
C SER A 157 -3.14 2.89 -1.80
N PRO A 158 -2.49 3.77 -1.01
CA PRO A 158 -2.50 3.67 0.45
C PRO A 158 -3.90 3.84 1.00
N ASN A 159 -4.34 2.91 1.85
CA ASN A 159 -5.70 2.89 2.37
C ASN A 159 -5.76 3.34 3.84
N VAL A 160 -5.08 2.60 4.72
CA VAL A 160 -5.14 2.82 6.17
C VAL A 160 -3.78 2.56 6.82
N ASN A 161 -3.49 3.31 7.86
CA ASN A 161 -2.45 2.98 8.82
C ASN A 161 -3.09 2.32 10.02
N GLU A 162 -2.72 1.06 10.29
CA GLU A 162 -3.20 0.37 11.47
C GLU A 162 -2.58 0.94 12.74
N CYS A 163 -3.41 1.29 13.72
CA CYS A 163 -2.99 1.69 15.05
C CYS A 163 -3.28 0.58 16.04
N THR A 164 -2.26 0.16 16.78
CA THR A 164 -2.43 -0.82 17.86
C THR A 164 -2.39 -0.12 19.20
N HIS A 165 -3.41 -0.33 20.01
CA HIS A 165 -3.44 0.09 21.42
C HIS A 165 -3.04 -1.09 22.30
N SER A 166 -2.02 -0.90 23.14
CA SER A 166 -1.58 -1.91 24.10
C SER A 166 -1.89 -1.45 25.50
N TYR A 167 -2.54 -2.30 26.26
CA TYR A 167 -2.87 -2.07 27.67
C TYR A 167 -2.07 -3.05 28.54
N TYR A 168 -1.44 -2.57 29.57
CA TYR A 168 -0.70 -3.40 30.51
C TYR A 168 -0.91 -2.89 31.94
N TYR A 169 -0.79 -3.80 32.91
CA TYR A 169 -0.94 -3.46 34.31
C TYR A 169 0.22 -2.59 34.82
N GLN A 170 -0.02 -1.75 35.80
CA GLN A 170 0.98 -0.84 36.36
C GLN A 170 2.23 -1.55 36.96
N TYR A 171 2.11 -2.80 37.35
CA TYR A 171 3.23 -3.61 37.83
C TYR A 171 4.16 -4.11 36.70
N VAL A 172 3.74 -4.06 35.45
CA VAL A 172 4.59 -4.39 34.30
C VAL A 172 5.57 -3.26 34.07
N LYS A 173 6.86 -3.51 34.30
CA LYS A 173 7.93 -2.53 34.12
C LYS A 173 8.73 -2.81 32.85
N ASN A 174 9.38 -1.78 32.32
CA ASN A 174 10.27 -1.88 31.17
C ASN A 174 9.63 -2.48 29.90
N TYR A 175 8.28 -2.46 29.80
CA TYR A 175 7.62 -2.80 28.54
C TYR A 175 7.86 -1.68 27.53
N ASN A 176 8.69 -1.97 26.56
CA ASN A 176 8.98 -1.05 25.45
C ASN A 176 8.37 -1.61 24.17
N LYS A 177 7.34 -0.94 23.69
CA LYS A 177 6.77 -1.24 22.37
C LYS A 177 7.62 -0.56 21.32
N LEU A 178 8.40 -1.34 20.60
CA LEU A 178 9.09 -0.86 19.40
C LEU A 178 8.04 -0.51 18.33
N ALA A 179 8.35 0.44 17.47
CA ALA A 179 7.49 0.80 16.31
C ALA A 179 7.32 -0.39 15.36
N SER A 180 8.28 -1.32 15.31
CA SER A 180 8.16 -2.62 14.66
C SER A 180 7.31 -3.58 15.49
N SER A 181 6.64 -4.51 14.83
CA SER A 181 5.71 -5.50 15.41
C SER A 181 6.30 -6.40 16.50
N THR A 182 7.61 -6.40 16.69
CA THR A 182 8.32 -7.16 17.72
C THR A 182 8.41 -6.37 19.03
N SER A 183 7.53 -6.70 19.98
CA SER A 183 7.69 -6.22 21.35
C SER A 183 8.89 -6.90 22.00
N GLY A 184 9.88 -6.09 22.40
CA GLY A 184 11.02 -6.59 23.15
C GLY A 184 10.61 -6.95 24.57
N LEU A 185 10.29 -8.22 24.82
CA LEU A 185 9.97 -8.72 26.16
C LEU A 185 11.21 -9.00 27.02
N LYS A 186 12.40 -8.90 26.45
CA LYS A 186 13.67 -9.28 27.09
C LYS A 186 13.95 -8.61 28.45
N TYR A 187 13.46 -7.39 28.63
CA TYR A 187 13.72 -6.58 29.84
C TYR A 187 12.45 -6.30 30.63
N VAL A 188 11.34 -6.96 30.29
CA VAL A 188 10.09 -6.79 31.02
C VAL A 188 10.20 -7.44 32.39
N ASP A 189 9.82 -6.69 33.43
CA ASP A 189 9.77 -7.11 34.79
C ASP A 189 8.35 -6.97 35.33
N THR A 190 7.93 -7.92 36.15
CA THR A 190 6.59 -7.99 36.76
C THR A 190 6.66 -8.00 38.31
N SER A 191 7.82 -7.68 38.88
CA SER A 191 8.02 -7.61 40.34
C SER A 191 7.65 -6.25 40.93
#